data_00ec911d1ac48c38e1b0b8500b61ea90
#
_entry.id   00ec911d1ac48c38e1b0b8500b61ea90
#
_cell.length_a   1.000
_cell.length_b   1.000
_cell.length_c   1.000
_cell.angle_alpha   90.00
_cell.angle_beta   90.00
_cell.angle_gamma   90.00
#
_symmetry.space_group_name_H-M   'P 1'
#
loop_
_entity.id
_entity.type
_entity.pdbx_description
1 polymer ?
#
loop_
_entity_poly.entity_id
_entity_poly.type
_entity_poly.pdbx_seq_one_letter_code
_entity_poly.pdbx_strand_id
1 'polypeptide(L)'
;MKKITVLGGDSRLKIAAQQLRGYGYTVNTPDFPEAGDLSGCDVLLLPVPTTRDGETLFAPECRKEIYLSDIARLVPDSTLILSCGYMFEGKNCIDYGKNDAYCLLNAVPTAEGAIALAIEKTPFTLWGSRVLVIGCGRVGGILAGRLKSLGCRVTVSARKASDFALISAMGCYAAKTSEIKKHLNCDIIFNTVDVKVIEDGDFENCTAELIMDLSSRGGDDSAAAEAAGITALKAPGLPGKTAPQTAGEILARSVREIITTTI
;
A
#
# COMPACT_ATOMS: atom_id res chain seq x y z
N MET A 1 -2.00 -31.44 6.64
CA MET A 1 -2.61 -30.09 6.62
C MET A 1 -1.49 -29.14 7.01
N LYS A 2 -1.20 -28.10 6.22
CA LYS A 2 -0.08 -27.19 6.50
C LYS A 2 -0.39 -26.29 7.69
N LYS A 3 0.64 -26.06 8.51
CA LYS A 3 0.57 -25.21 9.70
C LYS A 3 1.12 -23.83 9.36
N ILE A 4 0.30 -22.80 9.54
CA ILE A 4 0.67 -21.41 9.31
C ILE A 4 0.74 -20.69 10.66
N THR A 5 1.83 -20.03 10.95
CA THR A 5 1.91 -19.07 12.04
C THR A 5 1.77 -17.66 11.45
N VAL A 6 0.85 -16.87 11.99
CA VAL A 6 0.64 -15.47 11.61
C VAL A 6 1.10 -14.61 12.77
N LEU A 7 2.06 -13.71 12.52
CA LEU A 7 2.74 -12.96 13.56
C LEU A 7 2.65 -11.45 13.31
N GLY A 8 2.27 -10.69 14.33
CA GLY A 8 2.19 -9.23 14.29
C GLY A 8 1.07 -8.67 13.42
N GLY A 9 1.26 -7.44 12.93
CA GLY A 9 0.34 -6.76 12.03
C GLY A 9 -0.85 -6.09 12.72
N ASP A 10 -1.75 -5.61 11.89
CA ASP A 10 -3.00 -4.97 12.26
C ASP A 10 -4.20 -5.90 11.96
N SER A 11 -5.41 -5.35 12.01
CA SER A 11 -6.66 -6.08 11.75
C SER A 11 -6.68 -6.88 10.45
N ARG A 12 -5.92 -6.47 9.41
CA ARG A 12 -5.80 -7.22 8.14
C ARG A 12 -5.25 -8.62 8.35
N LEU A 13 -4.22 -8.77 9.19
CA LEU A 13 -3.64 -10.09 9.47
C LEU A 13 -4.58 -10.98 10.28
N LYS A 14 -5.35 -10.43 11.21
CA LYS A 14 -6.38 -11.18 11.95
C LYS A 14 -7.43 -11.75 10.99
N ILE A 15 -7.89 -10.93 10.05
CA ILE A 15 -8.85 -11.33 9.03
C ILE A 15 -8.23 -12.38 8.09
N ALA A 16 -7.00 -12.16 7.64
CA ALA A 16 -6.28 -13.13 6.81
C ALA A 16 -6.13 -14.48 7.53
N ALA A 17 -5.79 -14.49 8.81
CA ALA A 17 -5.70 -15.71 9.62
C ALA A 17 -7.05 -16.45 9.69
N GLN A 18 -8.16 -15.72 9.86
CA GLN A 18 -9.49 -16.30 9.87
C GLN A 18 -9.86 -16.92 8.51
N GLN A 19 -9.58 -16.22 7.41
CA GLN A 19 -9.81 -16.72 6.05
C GLN A 19 -8.95 -17.96 5.73
N LEU A 20 -7.69 -17.97 6.17
CA LEU A 20 -6.80 -19.12 6.00
C LEU A 20 -7.31 -20.35 6.75
N ARG A 21 -7.88 -20.18 7.96
CA ARG A 21 -8.61 -21.29 8.65
C ARG A 21 -9.79 -21.77 7.83
N GLY A 22 -10.55 -20.86 7.22
CA GLY A 22 -11.66 -21.20 6.31
C GLY A 22 -11.22 -21.98 5.06
N TYR A 23 -9.97 -21.77 4.60
CA TYR A 23 -9.39 -22.55 3.50
C TYR A 23 -8.85 -23.93 3.95
N GLY A 24 -8.96 -24.26 5.23
CA GLY A 24 -8.57 -25.57 5.77
C GLY A 24 -7.14 -25.62 6.32
N TYR A 25 -6.43 -24.51 6.46
CA TYR A 25 -5.12 -24.49 7.13
C TYR A 25 -5.25 -24.52 8.66
N THR A 26 -4.26 -25.12 9.32
CA THR A 26 -4.11 -24.93 10.78
C THR A 26 -3.36 -23.63 11.02
N VAL A 27 -4.02 -22.64 11.64
CA VAL A 27 -3.45 -21.30 11.81
C VAL A 27 -3.27 -20.96 13.29
N ASN A 28 -2.01 -20.71 13.69
CA ASN A 28 -1.60 -20.18 14.99
C ASN A 28 -1.39 -18.65 14.90
N THR A 29 -1.77 -17.91 15.93
CA THR A 29 -1.65 -16.44 15.98
C THR A 29 -1.13 -16.02 17.35
N PRO A 30 0.15 -16.29 17.69
CA PRO A 30 0.72 -15.89 18.96
C PRO A 30 0.89 -14.38 19.05
N ASP A 31 0.67 -13.82 20.25
CA ASP A 31 0.93 -12.39 20.49
C ASP A 31 2.42 -12.09 20.52
N PHE A 32 3.22 -13.03 20.99
CA PHE A 32 4.68 -12.97 21.02
C PHE A 32 5.27 -14.32 20.63
N PRO A 33 6.29 -14.36 19.74
CA PRO A 33 6.81 -15.64 19.26
C PRO A 33 7.70 -16.29 20.33
N GLU A 34 7.34 -17.49 20.73
CA GLU A 34 8.22 -18.39 21.45
C GLU A 34 8.74 -19.49 20.51
N ALA A 35 9.82 -20.17 20.89
CA ALA A 35 10.38 -21.23 20.07
C ALA A 35 9.34 -22.33 19.75
N GLY A 36 8.44 -22.63 20.69
CA GLY A 36 7.34 -23.58 20.51
C GLY A 36 6.31 -23.18 19.47
N ASP A 37 6.07 -21.88 19.27
CA ASP A 37 5.10 -21.35 18.31
C ASP A 37 5.59 -21.50 16.85
N LEU A 38 6.89 -21.46 16.64
CA LEU A 38 7.52 -21.58 15.33
C LEU A 38 8.02 -23.00 15.03
N SER A 39 8.13 -23.86 16.05
CA SER A 39 8.48 -25.26 15.86
C SER A 39 7.38 -26.01 15.09
N GLY A 40 7.74 -26.65 13.96
CA GLY A 40 6.78 -27.34 13.10
C GLY A 40 5.82 -26.42 12.33
N CYS A 41 6.14 -25.13 12.23
CA CYS A 41 5.48 -24.19 11.35
C CYS A 41 5.96 -24.41 9.91
N ASP A 42 5.04 -24.69 8.99
CA ASP A 42 5.36 -24.83 7.57
C ASP A 42 5.49 -23.47 6.90
N VAL A 43 4.66 -22.49 7.32
CA VAL A 43 4.62 -21.13 6.77
C VAL A 43 4.52 -20.11 7.89
N LEU A 44 5.38 -19.10 7.85
CA LEU A 44 5.31 -17.92 8.71
C LEU A 44 4.80 -16.72 7.89
N LEU A 45 3.61 -16.23 8.19
CA LEU A 45 3.04 -15.03 7.56
C LEU A 45 3.31 -13.80 8.41
N LEU A 46 3.99 -12.82 7.83
CA LEU A 46 4.35 -11.54 8.43
C LEU A 46 3.52 -10.37 7.86
N PRO A 47 3.46 -9.22 8.56
CA PRO A 47 2.58 -8.10 8.20
C PRO A 47 2.97 -7.28 6.98
N VAL A 48 2.10 -6.36 6.62
CA VAL A 48 2.23 -5.34 5.56
C VAL A 48 2.29 -3.93 6.16
N PRO A 49 3.45 -3.25 6.12
CA PRO A 49 4.78 -3.79 5.81
C PRO A 49 5.25 -4.77 6.90
N THR A 50 6.25 -5.58 6.62
CA THR A 50 6.85 -6.45 7.64
C THR A 50 7.51 -5.62 8.74
N THR A 51 8.16 -4.55 8.37
CA THR A 51 8.83 -3.61 9.26
C THR A 51 8.73 -2.18 8.74
N ARG A 52 8.94 -1.19 9.60
CA ARG A 52 9.02 0.23 9.25
C ARG A 52 10.41 0.81 9.45
N ASP A 53 11.19 0.23 10.35
CA ASP A 53 12.52 0.68 10.77
C ASP A 53 13.65 -0.26 10.27
N GLY A 54 13.28 -1.46 9.78
CA GLY A 54 14.22 -2.49 9.37
C GLY A 54 14.68 -3.41 10.50
N GLU A 55 14.28 -3.16 11.75
CA GLU A 55 14.74 -3.88 12.94
C GLU A 55 13.60 -4.59 13.65
N THR A 56 12.45 -3.94 13.79
CA THR A 56 11.30 -4.46 14.52
C THR A 56 10.16 -4.86 13.58
N LEU A 57 9.41 -5.89 13.97
CA LEU A 57 8.20 -6.31 13.28
C LEU A 57 7.10 -5.26 13.45
N PHE A 58 6.40 -4.94 12.37
CA PHE A 58 5.22 -4.10 12.44
C PHE A 58 4.09 -4.83 13.20
N ALA A 59 3.93 -4.52 14.48
CA ALA A 59 2.97 -5.14 15.37
C ALA A 59 2.33 -4.11 16.32
N PRO A 60 1.51 -3.17 15.78
CA PRO A 60 1.01 -2.02 16.53
C PRO A 60 0.08 -2.40 17.71
N GLU A 61 -0.44 -3.62 17.72
CA GLU A 61 -1.32 -4.11 18.78
C GLU A 61 -0.56 -4.96 19.83
N CYS A 62 0.73 -5.28 19.59
CA CYS A 62 1.54 -6.01 20.55
C CYS A 62 2.08 -5.08 21.64
N ARG A 63 2.13 -5.60 22.87
CA ARG A 63 2.64 -4.84 24.04
C ARG A 63 4.18 -4.76 24.08
N LYS A 64 4.86 -5.66 23.39
CA LYS A 64 6.31 -5.76 23.34
C LYS A 64 6.79 -5.68 21.90
N GLU A 65 7.95 -5.10 21.70
CA GLU A 65 8.64 -5.12 20.42
C GLU A 65 9.10 -6.54 20.07
N ILE A 66 8.95 -6.92 18.82
CA ILE A 66 9.39 -8.19 18.29
C ILE A 66 10.52 -7.90 17.30
N TYR A 67 11.72 -8.31 17.63
CA TYR A 67 12.87 -8.08 16.76
C TYR A 67 12.90 -9.08 15.61
N LEU A 68 13.22 -8.61 14.41
CA LEU A 68 13.35 -9.47 13.23
C LEU A 68 14.49 -10.48 13.37
N SER A 69 15.56 -10.11 14.10
CA SER A 69 16.67 -10.99 14.45
C SER A 69 16.21 -12.17 15.31
N ASP A 70 15.28 -11.97 16.23
CA ASP A 70 14.72 -13.06 17.04
C ASP A 70 13.86 -14.00 16.19
N ILE A 71 13.04 -13.44 15.29
CA ILE A 71 12.27 -14.24 14.32
C ILE A 71 13.23 -15.10 13.48
N ALA A 72 14.30 -14.49 12.92
CA ALA A 72 15.28 -15.20 12.10
C ALA A 72 15.96 -16.36 12.85
N ARG A 73 16.23 -16.17 14.16
CA ARG A 73 16.84 -17.19 15.02
C ARG A 73 15.87 -18.32 15.38
N LEU A 74 14.60 -17.98 15.64
CA LEU A 74 13.60 -18.93 16.13
C LEU A 74 12.95 -19.75 15.01
N VAL A 75 12.86 -19.19 13.79
CA VAL A 75 12.19 -19.85 12.68
C VAL A 75 13.04 -20.98 12.10
N PRO A 76 12.50 -22.20 11.96
CA PRO A 76 13.21 -23.32 11.32
C PRO A 76 13.58 -23.02 9.87
N ASP A 77 14.71 -23.53 9.38
CA ASP A 77 15.16 -23.30 8.00
C ASP A 77 14.21 -23.91 6.95
N SER A 78 13.43 -24.93 7.34
CA SER A 78 12.42 -25.55 6.49
C SER A 78 11.15 -24.70 6.32
N THR A 79 10.96 -23.67 7.15
CA THR A 79 9.75 -22.81 7.13
C THR A 79 9.79 -21.83 5.97
N LEU A 80 8.71 -21.74 5.21
CA LEU A 80 8.51 -20.66 4.23
C LEU A 80 8.10 -19.38 4.93
N ILE A 81 8.91 -18.34 4.86
CA ILE A 81 8.59 -17.01 5.38
C ILE A 81 7.92 -16.19 4.28
N LEU A 82 6.73 -15.68 4.55
CA LEU A 82 6.01 -14.73 3.69
C LEU A 82 6.09 -13.34 4.32
N SER A 83 6.88 -12.46 3.74
CA SER A 83 7.13 -11.10 4.21
C SER A 83 6.64 -10.06 3.20
N CYS A 84 6.62 -8.78 3.58
CA CYS A 84 6.31 -7.67 2.70
C CYS A 84 7.32 -6.54 2.85
N GLY A 85 8.13 -6.32 1.81
CA GLY A 85 9.16 -5.27 1.78
C GLY A 85 10.40 -5.56 2.64
N TYR A 86 10.57 -6.79 3.12
CA TYR A 86 11.73 -7.24 3.88
C TYR A 86 12.11 -8.68 3.50
N MET A 87 13.40 -8.98 3.47
CA MET A 87 13.91 -10.34 3.18
C MET A 87 14.79 -10.81 4.31
N PHE A 88 14.55 -12.02 4.79
CA PHE A 88 15.39 -12.69 5.78
C PHE A 88 16.55 -13.39 5.07
N GLU A 89 17.76 -12.87 5.25
CA GLU A 89 18.95 -13.43 4.62
C GLU A 89 19.21 -14.87 5.09
N GLY A 90 19.54 -15.76 4.16
CA GLY A 90 19.79 -17.18 4.45
C GLY A 90 18.54 -18.01 4.78
N LYS A 91 17.32 -17.44 4.72
CA LYS A 91 16.07 -18.16 4.97
C LYS A 91 15.26 -18.34 3.69
N ASN A 92 14.38 -19.36 3.69
CA ASN A 92 13.40 -19.57 2.63
C ASN A 92 12.29 -18.48 2.74
N CYS A 93 12.49 -17.36 2.07
CA CYS A 93 11.65 -16.15 2.22
C CYS A 93 11.13 -15.66 0.87
N ILE A 94 9.84 -15.36 0.81
CA ILE A 94 9.17 -14.74 -0.35
C ILE A 94 8.59 -13.40 0.07
N ASP A 95 8.95 -12.34 -0.66
CA ASP A 95 8.33 -11.02 -0.53
C ASP A 95 7.04 -10.97 -1.34
N TYR A 96 5.89 -11.22 -0.68
CA TYR A 96 4.59 -11.12 -1.34
C TYR A 96 4.21 -9.69 -1.75
N GLY A 97 4.89 -8.67 -1.19
CA GLY A 97 4.77 -7.29 -1.64
C GLY A 97 5.28 -7.07 -3.07
N LYS A 98 6.00 -8.04 -3.66
CA LYS A 98 6.41 -8.07 -5.07
C LYS A 98 5.46 -8.88 -5.96
N ASN A 99 4.47 -9.56 -5.40
CA ASN A 99 3.46 -10.28 -6.17
C ASN A 99 2.51 -9.27 -6.85
N ASP A 100 2.52 -9.25 -8.18
CA ASP A 100 1.75 -8.26 -8.95
C ASP A 100 0.23 -8.39 -8.75
N ALA A 101 -0.29 -9.60 -8.64
CA ALA A 101 -1.72 -9.83 -8.40
C ALA A 101 -2.14 -9.29 -7.03
N TYR A 102 -1.35 -9.58 -5.98
CA TYR A 102 -1.57 -9.02 -4.65
C TYR A 102 -1.54 -7.48 -4.69
N CYS A 103 -0.52 -6.91 -5.29
CA CYS A 103 -0.34 -5.45 -5.32
C CYS A 103 -1.46 -4.74 -6.08
N LEU A 104 -1.92 -5.31 -7.22
CA LEU A 104 -3.06 -4.77 -7.98
C LEU A 104 -4.36 -4.81 -7.17
N LEU A 105 -4.65 -5.94 -6.52
CA LEU A 105 -5.85 -6.06 -5.70
C LEU A 105 -5.79 -5.14 -4.48
N ASN A 106 -4.65 -5.04 -3.81
CA ASN A 106 -4.47 -4.16 -2.65
C ASN A 106 -4.49 -2.66 -3.02
N ALA A 107 -4.27 -2.31 -4.29
CA ALA A 107 -4.42 -0.95 -4.77
C ALA A 107 -5.90 -0.50 -4.82
N VAL A 108 -6.86 -1.44 -4.86
CA VAL A 108 -8.30 -1.13 -4.83
C VAL A 108 -8.70 -0.45 -3.52
N PRO A 109 -8.53 -1.07 -2.34
CA PRO A 109 -8.86 -0.41 -1.08
C PRO A 109 -7.96 0.82 -0.80
N THR A 110 -6.75 0.88 -1.36
CA THR A 110 -5.90 2.09 -1.28
C THR A 110 -6.56 3.25 -2.00
N ALA A 111 -7.00 3.05 -3.23
CA ALA A 111 -7.65 4.08 -4.04
C ALA A 111 -8.97 4.55 -3.43
N GLU A 112 -9.79 3.63 -2.92
CA GLU A 112 -11.05 3.97 -2.25
C GLU A 112 -10.82 4.74 -0.95
N GLY A 113 -9.84 4.35 -0.16
CA GLY A 113 -9.44 5.09 1.03
C GLY A 113 -8.92 6.50 0.73
N ALA A 114 -8.17 6.67 -0.35
CA ALA A 114 -7.71 7.99 -0.80
C ALA A 114 -8.89 8.89 -1.23
N ILE A 115 -9.85 8.32 -1.96
CA ILE A 115 -11.08 9.04 -2.36
C ILE A 115 -11.91 9.44 -1.13
N ALA A 116 -12.10 8.54 -0.17
CA ALA A 116 -12.83 8.82 1.06
C ALA A 116 -12.19 9.98 1.84
N LEU A 117 -10.86 9.97 2.01
CA LEU A 117 -10.14 11.07 2.64
C LEU A 117 -10.25 12.38 1.84
N ALA A 118 -10.20 12.33 0.52
CA ALA A 118 -10.35 13.53 -0.30
C ALA A 118 -11.74 14.16 -0.12
N ILE A 119 -12.81 13.36 -0.08
CA ILE A 119 -14.18 13.82 0.19
C ILE A 119 -14.27 14.45 1.59
N GLU A 120 -13.62 13.85 2.59
CA GLU A 120 -13.63 14.37 3.97
C GLU A 120 -12.85 15.69 4.12
N LYS A 121 -11.74 15.84 3.37
CA LYS A 121 -10.78 16.94 3.55
C LYS A 121 -10.97 18.10 2.59
N THR A 122 -11.91 18.02 1.67
CA THR A 122 -12.22 19.13 0.75
C THR A 122 -13.67 19.65 0.95
N PRO A 123 -13.90 20.95 0.84
CA PRO A 123 -15.24 21.53 1.03
C PRO A 123 -16.15 21.41 -0.21
N PHE A 124 -15.67 20.78 -1.29
CA PHE A 124 -16.38 20.64 -2.55
C PHE A 124 -16.55 19.18 -2.95
N THR A 125 -17.45 18.92 -3.90
CA THR A 125 -17.65 17.57 -4.45
C THR A 125 -16.52 17.20 -5.40
N LEU A 126 -16.19 15.92 -5.45
CA LEU A 126 -15.22 15.41 -6.44
C LEU A 126 -15.75 15.51 -7.87
N TRP A 127 -17.07 15.44 -8.06
CA TRP A 127 -17.69 15.64 -9.37
C TRP A 127 -17.34 17.01 -9.95
N GLY A 128 -16.80 17.02 -11.17
CA GLY A 128 -16.36 18.23 -11.86
C GLY A 128 -15.00 18.78 -11.42
N SER A 129 -14.44 18.33 -10.29
CA SER A 129 -13.13 18.78 -9.80
C SER A 129 -11.99 18.37 -10.74
N ARG A 130 -10.94 19.19 -10.77
CA ARG A 130 -9.71 18.94 -11.53
C ARG A 130 -8.74 18.20 -10.62
N VAL A 131 -8.38 16.97 -10.99
CA VAL A 131 -7.54 16.12 -10.18
C VAL A 131 -6.28 15.76 -10.94
N LEU A 132 -5.12 15.95 -10.31
CA LEU A 132 -3.84 15.48 -10.80
C LEU A 132 -3.45 14.21 -10.04
N VAL A 133 -3.22 13.11 -10.77
CA VAL A 133 -2.65 11.88 -10.23
C VAL A 133 -1.21 11.74 -10.73
N ILE A 134 -0.25 11.80 -9.84
CA ILE A 134 1.16 11.66 -10.16
C ILE A 134 1.52 10.17 -10.16
N GLY A 135 1.82 9.65 -11.36
CA GLY A 135 2.13 8.24 -11.59
C GLY A 135 0.95 7.42 -12.09
N CYS A 136 1.22 6.53 -13.06
CA CYS A 136 0.27 5.58 -13.64
C CYS A 136 0.65 4.13 -13.29
N GLY A 137 1.08 3.93 -12.04
CA GLY A 137 1.34 2.60 -11.47
C GLY A 137 0.04 1.90 -11.03
N ARG A 138 0.20 0.83 -10.24
CA ARG A 138 -0.93 0.02 -9.75
C ARG A 138 -1.97 0.87 -8.99
N VAL A 139 -1.52 1.69 -8.03
CA VAL A 139 -2.41 2.58 -7.27
C VAL A 139 -2.92 3.72 -8.15
N GLY A 140 -2.03 4.44 -8.85
CA GLY A 140 -2.40 5.60 -9.65
C GLY A 140 -3.39 5.28 -10.76
N GLY A 141 -3.22 4.15 -11.46
CA GLY A 141 -4.14 3.72 -12.52
C GLY A 141 -5.54 3.39 -12.00
N ILE A 142 -5.64 2.64 -10.89
CA ILE A 142 -6.93 2.31 -10.27
C ILE A 142 -7.61 3.56 -9.73
N LEU A 143 -6.85 4.44 -9.04
CA LEU A 143 -7.36 5.69 -8.52
C LEU A 143 -7.90 6.59 -9.63
N ALA A 144 -7.12 6.77 -10.70
CA ALA A 144 -7.53 7.59 -11.85
C ALA A 144 -8.85 7.10 -12.49
N GLY A 145 -8.97 5.78 -12.70
CA GLY A 145 -10.22 5.20 -13.23
C GLY A 145 -11.43 5.44 -12.34
N ARG A 146 -11.28 5.30 -11.01
CA ARG A 146 -12.35 5.57 -10.03
C ARG A 146 -12.73 7.05 -9.99
N LEU A 147 -11.76 7.94 -9.93
CA LEU A 147 -11.98 9.39 -9.96
C LEU A 147 -12.70 9.81 -11.25
N LYS A 148 -12.30 9.23 -12.38
CA LYS A 148 -12.99 9.46 -13.66
C LYS A 148 -14.45 9.03 -13.61
N SER A 149 -14.73 7.86 -13.03
CA SER A 149 -16.10 7.35 -12.86
C SER A 149 -16.94 8.21 -11.91
N LEU A 150 -16.32 8.90 -10.96
CA LEU A 150 -16.96 9.90 -10.10
C LEU A 150 -17.20 11.25 -10.80
N GLY A 151 -16.82 11.39 -12.07
CA GLY A 151 -17.02 12.61 -12.85
C GLY A 151 -15.94 13.68 -12.68
N CYS A 152 -14.77 13.32 -12.12
CA CYS A 152 -13.62 14.23 -12.06
C CYS A 152 -13.01 14.47 -13.45
N ARG A 153 -12.35 15.62 -13.61
CA ARG A 153 -11.45 15.93 -14.73
C ARG A 153 -10.05 15.50 -14.34
N VAL A 154 -9.70 14.24 -14.68
CA VAL A 154 -8.48 13.61 -14.21
C VAL A 154 -7.34 13.79 -15.20
N THR A 155 -6.22 14.35 -14.73
CA THR A 155 -4.93 14.34 -15.40
C THR A 155 -4.02 13.34 -14.70
N VAL A 156 -3.37 12.44 -15.46
CA VAL A 156 -2.45 11.45 -14.91
C VAL A 156 -1.07 11.67 -15.50
N SER A 157 -0.05 11.78 -14.65
CA SER A 157 1.32 11.89 -15.13
C SER A 157 1.97 10.54 -15.33
N ALA A 158 2.73 10.38 -16.41
CA ALA A 158 3.43 9.16 -16.76
C ALA A 158 4.74 9.43 -17.48
N ARG A 159 5.55 8.36 -17.68
CA ARG A 159 6.83 8.42 -18.39
C ARG A 159 6.87 7.51 -19.62
N LYS A 160 6.09 6.43 -19.63
CA LYS A 160 6.12 5.41 -20.70
C LYS A 160 4.99 5.62 -21.70
N ALA A 161 5.24 5.31 -22.96
CA ALA A 161 4.24 5.38 -24.02
C ALA A 161 3.03 4.47 -23.76
N SER A 162 3.26 3.27 -23.19
CA SER A 162 2.19 2.35 -22.78
C SER A 162 1.24 2.96 -21.75
N ASP A 163 1.79 3.73 -20.80
CA ASP A 163 0.99 4.37 -19.76
C ASP A 163 0.15 5.51 -20.36
N PHE A 164 0.69 6.28 -21.31
CA PHE A 164 -0.08 7.30 -22.02
C PHE A 164 -1.26 6.69 -22.79
N ALA A 165 -1.05 5.55 -23.44
CA ALA A 165 -2.13 4.83 -24.13
C ALA A 165 -3.21 4.35 -23.14
N LEU A 166 -2.81 3.78 -21.99
CA LEU A 166 -3.72 3.36 -20.93
C LEU A 166 -4.53 4.53 -20.37
N ILE A 167 -3.86 5.65 -20.05
CA ILE A 167 -4.51 6.88 -19.53
C ILE A 167 -5.56 7.38 -20.54
N SER A 168 -5.23 7.42 -21.81
CA SER A 168 -6.16 7.82 -22.87
C SER A 168 -7.34 6.86 -23.00
N ALA A 169 -7.10 5.54 -22.92
CA ALA A 169 -8.15 4.52 -22.95
C ALA A 169 -9.12 4.62 -21.76
N MET A 170 -8.65 5.08 -20.61
CA MET A 170 -9.49 5.37 -19.44
C MET A 170 -10.29 6.69 -19.57
N GLY A 171 -10.09 7.45 -20.64
CA GLY A 171 -10.72 8.76 -20.84
C GLY A 171 -10.16 9.87 -19.93
N CYS A 172 -8.93 9.70 -19.44
CA CYS A 172 -8.19 10.68 -18.66
C CYS A 172 -7.25 11.50 -19.54
N TYR A 173 -6.80 12.65 -19.04
CA TYR A 173 -5.77 13.45 -19.72
C TYR A 173 -4.38 12.96 -19.31
N ALA A 174 -3.52 12.76 -20.28
CA ALA A 174 -2.15 12.30 -20.06
C ALA A 174 -1.18 13.49 -20.01
N ALA A 175 -0.29 13.49 -19.01
CA ALA A 175 0.77 14.48 -18.86
C ALA A 175 2.13 13.79 -18.71
N LYS A 176 3.20 14.42 -19.22
CA LYS A 176 4.56 13.95 -18.92
C LYS A 176 4.95 14.32 -17.51
N THR A 177 5.53 13.39 -16.75
CA THR A 177 6.00 13.67 -15.38
C THR A 177 7.02 14.83 -15.34
N SER A 178 7.85 14.98 -16.40
CA SER A 178 8.79 16.11 -16.52
C SER A 178 8.14 17.47 -16.75
N GLU A 179 6.85 17.50 -17.06
CA GLU A 179 6.08 18.73 -17.34
C GLU A 179 4.99 18.98 -16.28
N ILE A 180 5.11 18.35 -15.11
CA ILE A 180 4.08 18.35 -14.07
C ILE A 180 3.72 19.77 -13.58
N LYS A 181 4.69 20.67 -13.60
CA LYS A 181 4.52 22.11 -13.25
C LYS A 181 3.39 22.78 -14.03
N LYS A 182 3.14 22.36 -15.26
CA LYS A 182 2.06 22.91 -16.12
C LYS A 182 0.66 22.46 -15.68
N HIS A 183 0.58 21.49 -14.76
CA HIS A 183 -0.66 20.84 -14.34
C HIS A 183 -1.01 21.08 -12.87
N LEU A 184 -0.28 21.95 -12.16
CA LEU A 184 -0.53 22.27 -10.74
C LEU A 184 -1.74 23.18 -10.54
N ASN A 185 -2.31 23.75 -11.60
CA ASN A 185 -3.58 24.45 -11.55
C ASN A 185 -4.74 23.44 -11.55
N CYS A 186 -4.91 22.77 -10.41
CA CYS A 186 -5.94 21.75 -10.16
C CYS A 186 -6.46 21.90 -8.73
N ASP A 187 -7.46 21.11 -8.37
CA ASP A 187 -8.13 21.23 -7.08
C ASP A 187 -7.58 20.20 -6.07
N ILE A 188 -7.13 19.02 -6.55
CA ILE A 188 -6.55 17.95 -5.73
C ILE A 188 -5.37 17.32 -6.45
N ILE A 189 -4.31 17.02 -5.70
CA ILE A 189 -3.14 16.27 -6.18
C ILE A 189 -3.00 14.98 -5.36
N PHE A 190 -2.92 13.83 -6.03
CA PHE A 190 -2.53 12.56 -5.44
C PHE A 190 -1.14 12.17 -5.94
N ASN A 191 -0.18 12.05 -5.03
CA ASN A 191 1.12 11.48 -5.34
C ASN A 191 1.10 9.96 -5.11
N THR A 192 1.48 9.18 -6.13
CA THR A 192 1.58 7.70 -6.05
C THR A 192 2.99 7.18 -6.36
N VAL A 193 3.98 8.07 -6.41
CA VAL A 193 5.38 7.72 -6.71
C VAL A 193 6.29 8.00 -5.51
N ASP A 194 7.29 7.15 -5.30
CA ASP A 194 8.21 7.19 -4.15
C ASP A 194 9.38 8.19 -4.34
N VAL A 195 9.18 9.20 -5.18
CA VAL A 195 10.20 10.24 -5.45
C VAL A 195 9.55 11.62 -5.43
N LYS A 196 10.30 12.62 -4.99
CA LYS A 196 9.88 14.01 -5.08
C LYS A 196 9.76 14.40 -6.57
N VAL A 197 8.62 14.95 -6.95
CA VAL A 197 8.30 15.35 -8.33
C VAL A 197 7.92 16.82 -8.43
N ILE A 198 7.37 17.39 -7.35
CA ILE A 198 7.04 18.80 -7.23
C ILE A 198 8.16 19.46 -6.42
N GLU A 199 8.82 20.45 -6.98
CA GLU A 199 9.84 21.19 -6.27
C GLU A 199 9.22 22.26 -5.39
N ASP A 200 9.91 22.67 -4.31
CA ASP A 200 9.35 23.60 -3.32
C ASP A 200 8.85 24.92 -3.93
N GLY A 201 9.59 25.49 -4.90
CA GLY A 201 9.20 26.71 -5.61
C GLY A 201 8.02 26.54 -6.56
N ASP A 202 7.61 25.32 -6.88
CA ASP A 202 6.47 25.08 -7.77
C ASP A 202 5.12 25.32 -7.07
N PHE A 203 5.11 25.26 -5.73
CA PHE A 203 3.91 25.47 -4.93
C PHE A 203 3.38 26.92 -4.96
N GLU A 204 4.23 27.89 -5.29
CA GLU A 204 3.80 29.30 -5.47
C GLU A 204 2.70 29.46 -6.55
N ASN A 205 2.69 28.57 -7.54
CA ASN A 205 1.72 28.55 -8.64
C ASN A 205 0.72 27.40 -8.55
N CYS A 206 0.72 26.66 -7.44
CA CYS A 206 -0.21 25.58 -7.21
C CYS A 206 -1.53 26.12 -6.64
N THR A 207 -2.66 25.70 -7.23
CA THR A 207 -3.99 26.09 -6.75
C THR A 207 -4.72 24.96 -6.04
N ALA A 208 -4.06 23.85 -5.78
CA ALA A 208 -4.66 22.71 -5.12
C ALA A 208 -5.02 23.04 -3.66
N GLU A 209 -6.17 22.61 -3.22
CA GLU A 209 -6.56 22.68 -1.80
C GLU A 209 -6.04 21.49 -1.00
N LEU A 210 -5.81 20.36 -1.70
CA LEU A 210 -5.36 19.12 -1.07
C LEU A 210 -4.25 18.46 -1.90
N ILE A 211 -3.17 18.12 -1.22
CA ILE A 211 -2.13 17.20 -1.71
C ILE A 211 -2.12 15.98 -0.82
N MET A 212 -2.25 14.80 -1.41
CA MET A 212 -2.23 13.53 -0.68
C MET A 212 -1.11 12.63 -1.18
N ASP A 213 -0.17 12.31 -0.30
CA ASP A 213 0.90 11.36 -0.60
C ASP A 213 0.47 9.93 -0.23
N LEU A 214 0.33 9.09 -1.25
CA LEU A 214 -0.03 7.67 -1.16
C LEU A 214 1.20 6.76 -1.33
N SER A 215 2.37 7.34 -1.52
CA SER A 215 3.61 6.59 -1.72
C SER A 215 4.02 5.86 -0.45
N SER A 216 4.77 4.77 -0.61
CA SER A 216 5.20 3.94 0.52
C SER A 216 6.45 4.47 1.21
N ARG A 217 7.30 5.20 0.48
CA ARG A 217 8.60 5.71 0.95
C ARG A 217 8.66 7.22 1.08
N GLY A 218 7.63 7.91 0.57
CA GLY A 218 7.48 9.36 0.63
C GLY A 218 8.20 10.12 -0.48
N GLY A 219 7.44 10.95 -1.22
CA GLY A 219 7.98 12.11 -1.90
C GLY A 219 7.54 13.30 -1.06
N ASP A 220 8.27 13.62 0.01
CA ASP A 220 7.79 14.52 1.06
C ASP A 220 7.77 15.97 0.60
N ASP A 221 6.62 16.39 0.09
CA ASP A 221 6.34 17.77 -0.32
C ASP A 221 5.47 18.49 0.73
N SER A 222 5.21 17.86 1.90
CA SER A 222 4.22 18.34 2.86
C SER A 222 4.56 19.71 3.44
N ALA A 223 5.80 19.93 3.87
CA ALA A 223 6.20 21.18 4.50
C ALA A 223 6.15 22.40 3.54
N ALA A 224 6.59 22.23 2.29
CA ALA A 224 6.53 23.27 1.28
C ALA A 224 5.10 23.58 0.83
N ALA A 225 4.27 22.54 0.71
CA ALA A 225 2.85 22.70 0.39
C ALA A 225 2.09 23.42 1.51
N GLU A 226 2.32 23.04 2.78
CA GLU A 226 1.72 23.70 3.94
C GLU A 226 2.14 25.18 4.05
N ALA A 227 3.42 25.49 3.78
CA ALA A 227 3.90 26.87 3.74
C ALA A 227 3.22 27.70 2.64
N ALA A 228 2.76 27.07 1.55
CA ALA A 228 1.97 27.70 0.50
C ALA A 228 0.45 27.73 0.79
N GLY A 229 0.02 27.29 1.99
CA GLY A 229 -1.38 27.28 2.42
C GLY A 229 -2.19 26.09 1.88
N ILE A 230 -1.55 25.05 1.35
CA ILE A 230 -2.18 23.86 0.81
C ILE A 230 -2.28 22.80 1.90
N THR A 231 -3.42 22.15 2.05
CA THR A 231 -3.55 21.00 2.95
C THR A 231 -2.73 19.83 2.43
N ALA A 232 -1.69 19.41 3.15
CA ALA A 232 -0.85 18.28 2.78
C ALA A 232 -1.07 17.10 3.72
N LEU A 233 -1.31 15.91 3.17
CA LEU A 233 -1.60 14.70 3.93
C LEU A 233 -0.69 13.54 3.48
N LYS A 234 -0.05 12.90 4.45
CA LYS A 234 0.56 11.59 4.25
C LYS A 234 -0.44 10.50 4.63
N ALA A 235 -0.80 9.65 3.70
CA ALA A 235 -1.86 8.65 3.88
C ALA A 235 -1.36 7.19 3.75
N PRO A 236 -0.40 6.75 4.60
CA PRO A 236 0.07 5.38 4.56
C PRO A 236 -0.94 4.40 5.15
N GLY A 237 -0.94 3.18 4.61
CA GLY A 237 -1.69 2.06 5.20
C GLY A 237 -3.21 2.17 5.07
N LEU A 238 -3.71 2.89 4.08
CA LEU A 238 -5.14 3.07 3.81
C LEU A 238 -5.94 1.76 3.80
N PRO A 239 -5.49 0.67 3.16
CA PRO A 239 -6.25 -0.59 3.16
C PRO A 239 -6.58 -1.11 4.56
N GLY A 240 -5.63 -1.00 5.49
CA GLY A 240 -5.86 -1.42 6.89
C GLY A 240 -6.77 -0.48 7.67
N LYS A 241 -6.84 0.79 7.31
CA LYS A 241 -7.63 1.82 8.01
C LYS A 241 -9.07 1.89 7.50
N THR A 242 -9.25 1.78 6.19
CA THR A 242 -10.54 2.04 5.53
C THR A 242 -11.29 0.78 5.12
N ALA A 243 -10.59 -0.28 4.74
CA ALA A 243 -11.19 -1.53 4.28
C ALA A 243 -10.41 -2.77 4.77
N PRO A 244 -10.23 -2.96 6.09
CA PRO A 244 -9.41 -4.05 6.63
C PRO A 244 -9.95 -5.43 6.27
N GLN A 245 -11.29 -5.59 6.14
CA GLN A 245 -11.92 -6.83 5.74
C GLN A 245 -11.44 -7.25 4.33
N THR A 246 -11.65 -6.40 3.34
CA THR A 246 -11.25 -6.66 1.95
C THR A 246 -9.74 -6.86 1.83
N ALA A 247 -8.95 -6.03 2.50
CA ALA A 247 -7.49 -6.12 2.44
C ALA A 247 -6.96 -7.43 3.08
N GLY A 248 -7.58 -7.90 4.16
CA GLY A 248 -7.25 -9.18 4.78
C GLY A 248 -7.64 -10.38 3.92
N GLU A 249 -8.79 -10.34 3.25
CA GLU A 249 -9.24 -11.37 2.30
C GLU A 249 -8.32 -11.44 1.07
N ILE A 250 -7.91 -10.29 0.52
CA ILE A 250 -6.93 -10.22 -0.57
C ILE A 250 -5.62 -10.86 -0.15
N LEU A 251 -5.12 -10.52 1.05
CA LEU A 251 -3.90 -11.11 1.60
C LEU A 251 -4.02 -12.62 1.74
N ALA A 252 -5.09 -13.12 2.34
CA ALA A 252 -5.30 -14.56 2.53
C ALA A 252 -5.33 -15.34 1.21
N ARG A 253 -6.01 -14.77 0.18
CA ARG A 253 -6.06 -15.36 -1.16
C ARG A 253 -4.67 -15.45 -1.78
N SER A 254 -3.90 -14.37 -1.72
CA SER A 254 -2.54 -14.34 -2.28
C SER A 254 -1.60 -15.29 -1.54
N VAL A 255 -1.71 -15.36 -0.21
CA VAL A 255 -0.96 -16.32 0.61
C VAL A 255 -1.28 -17.76 0.20
N ARG A 256 -2.57 -18.09 0.01
CA ARG A 256 -2.98 -19.42 -0.46
C ARG A 256 -2.40 -19.75 -1.82
N GLU A 257 -2.44 -18.81 -2.76
CA GLU A 257 -1.86 -18.99 -4.11
C GLU A 257 -0.36 -19.27 -4.03
N ILE A 258 0.38 -18.46 -3.26
CA ILE A 258 1.83 -18.66 -3.07
C ILE A 258 2.12 -20.04 -2.46
N ILE A 259 1.41 -20.43 -1.40
CA ILE A 259 1.60 -21.73 -0.76
C ILE A 259 1.36 -22.87 -1.76
N THR A 260 0.27 -22.80 -2.53
CA THR A 260 -0.10 -23.85 -3.48
C THR A 260 0.87 -24.01 -4.64
N THR A 261 1.54 -22.91 -5.03
CA THR A 261 2.50 -22.92 -6.15
C THR A 261 3.95 -23.20 -5.70
N THR A 262 4.26 -23.03 -4.42
CA THR A 262 5.63 -23.12 -3.90
C THR A 262 5.90 -24.43 -3.17
N ILE A 263 4.94 -24.92 -2.43
CA ILE A 263 5.05 -26.09 -1.53
C ILE A 263 3.75 -26.91 -1.58
#